data_ef51ee9e1b3b60f35a7203739fa1e9c4
#
_entry.id   ef51ee9e1b3b60f35a7203739fa1e9c4
#
_cell.length_a   1.000
_cell.length_b   1.000
_cell.length_c   1.000
_cell.angle_alpha   90.00
_cell.angle_beta   90.00
_cell.angle_gamma   90.00
#
_symmetry.space_group_name_H-M   'P 1'
#
loop_
_entity.id
_entity.type
_entity.pdbx_description
1 polymer ?
#
loop_
_entity_poly.entity_id
_entity_poly.type
_entity_poly.pdbx_seq_one_letter_code
_entity_poly.pdbx_strand_id
1 'polypeptide(L)'
;FPRSEGAVLAPGAPPVPGTLRTAARRLPAIAAMGFDVVYLPPVHPIGTTFRKGPDNSLHPGRHDVGVPWAIGSPAGGHDALHPELGTFEDFDHFVAVASSLRLEVALDFALQCSPDHPWVREHPEWFRHRPDGTIAYAENPPKKYQDIYPICFDRDMDGLVKETVRLLRHWMDHGVRIFRVDNPHTKPVVFWEAVLAEIARTDPDVLFLAEAFTRPAMMRTLATVGFHQSYTYFTWRNTKQELTEYLTELAGESAAVMRPNFFVNTPDILPAPLQGAGLPAFAARAVLAATLSPSWGMYAGYELGENTPLREGSEEYARSEKYELRPRDWAAAERRGRTLTPLITALNRIRRRNPALQQLRNIAFHHTDNDSVLAFSKRSAGNTVIVVVNLDPHHTQEATVSLDMPRLGLAWHEPAPVCDQLTGESYHWGRAFFVRLEPGRTPAHIAVLRPSPPIGGSPTS
;
A
#
# COMPACT_ATOMS: atom_id res chain seq x y z
N PHE A 1 -3.69 9.38 8.63
CA PHE A 1 -3.19 10.49 7.83
C PHE A 1 -3.94 11.79 8.13
N PRO A 2 -5.26 11.98 7.91
CA PRO A 2 -5.86 13.32 8.02
C PRO A 2 -5.74 13.94 9.41
N ARG A 3 -5.82 13.12 10.47
CA ARG A 3 -5.78 13.59 11.86
C ARG A 3 -4.38 14.01 12.32
N SER A 4 -3.33 13.48 11.69
CA SER A 4 -1.93 13.83 12.01
C SER A 4 -1.42 15.03 11.22
N GLU A 5 -1.92 15.24 10.00
CA GLU A 5 -1.50 16.35 9.15
C GLU A 5 -2.06 17.69 9.66
N GLY A 6 -1.16 18.53 10.14
CA GLY A 6 -1.50 19.80 10.77
C GLY A 6 -1.96 19.69 12.22
N ALA A 7 -1.81 18.51 12.84
CA ALA A 7 -2.03 18.36 14.27
C ALA A 7 -1.04 19.19 15.10
N VAL A 8 -1.50 19.72 16.23
CA VAL A 8 -0.67 20.48 17.16
C VAL A 8 -0.56 19.73 18.47
N LEU A 9 0.67 19.40 18.85
CA LEU A 9 1.01 18.79 20.13
C LEU A 9 1.82 19.79 20.94
N ALA A 10 1.21 20.36 21.99
CA ALA A 10 1.88 21.29 22.89
C ALA A 10 2.01 20.67 24.29
N PRO A 11 3.17 20.82 24.97
CA PRO A 11 3.36 20.32 26.32
C PRO A 11 2.31 20.89 27.28
N GLY A 12 1.62 20.01 28.02
CA GLY A 12 0.63 20.41 29.02
C GLY A 12 -0.74 20.86 28.47
N ALA A 13 -0.94 20.83 27.14
CA ALA A 13 -2.23 21.11 26.52
C ALA A 13 -2.81 19.86 25.84
N PRO A 14 -4.15 19.76 25.71
CA PRO A 14 -4.75 18.70 24.90
C PRO A 14 -4.24 18.76 23.44
N PRO A 15 -4.02 17.62 22.81
CA PRO A 15 -3.66 17.59 21.40
C PRO A 15 -4.81 18.13 20.53
N VAL A 16 -4.46 18.95 19.53
CA VAL A 16 -5.42 19.42 18.53
C VAL A 16 -5.24 18.58 17.27
N PRO A 17 -6.22 17.74 16.88
CA PRO A 17 -6.14 16.95 15.67
C PRO A 17 -6.06 17.82 14.41
N GLY A 18 -5.44 17.29 13.36
CA GLY A 18 -5.60 17.80 12.01
C GLY A 18 -7.02 17.53 11.47
N THR A 19 -7.36 18.24 10.40
CA THR A 19 -8.64 18.17 9.70
C THR A 19 -8.45 17.78 8.24
N LEU A 20 -9.52 17.52 7.51
CA LEU A 20 -9.46 17.32 6.06
C LEU A 20 -8.89 18.55 5.34
N ARG A 21 -9.17 19.76 5.84
CA ARG A 21 -8.59 21.01 5.30
C ARG A 21 -7.08 21.10 5.52
N THR A 22 -6.58 20.69 6.68
CA THR A 22 -5.12 20.67 6.93
C THR A 22 -4.45 19.54 6.14
N ALA A 23 -5.08 18.38 6.04
CA ALA A 23 -4.59 17.25 5.26
C ALA A 23 -4.52 17.57 3.74
N ALA A 24 -5.48 18.33 3.21
CA ALA A 24 -5.48 18.78 1.81
C ALA A 24 -4.21 19.57 1.44
N ARG A 25 -3.58 20.25 2.40
CA ARG A 25 -2.31 20.98 2.18
C ARG A 25 -1.13 20.06 1.89
N ARG A 26 -1.21 18.78 2.25
CA ARG A 26 -0.17 17.78 1.96
C ARG A 26 -0.28 17.18 0.56
N LEU A 27 -1.47 17.23 -0.08
CA LEU A 27 -1.74 16.62 -1.38
C LEU A 27 -0.78 17.08 -2.49
N PRO A 28 -0.40 18.36 -2.62
CA PRO A 28 0.57 18.77 -3.63
C PRO A 28 1.92 18.05 -3.53
N ALA A 29 2.41 17.80 -2.32
CA ALA A 29 3.66 17.08 -2.12
C ALA A 29 3.53 15.58 -2.44
N ILE A 30 2.37 14.97 -2.16
CA ILE A 30 2.08 13.58 -2.54
C ILE A 30 2.02 13.46 -4.07
N ALA A 31 1.33 14.37 -4.75
CA ALA A 31 1.27 14.42 -6.21
C ALA A 31 2.66 14.64 -6.84
N ALA A 32 3.48 15.51 -6.24
CA ALA A 32 4.86 15.78 -6.70
C ALA A 32 5.76 14.53 -6.60
N MET A 33 5.53 13.65 -5.63
CA MET A 33 6.20 12.35 -5.57
C MET A 33 5.77 11.39 -6.68
N GLY A 34 4.73 11.73 -7.44
CA GLY A 34 4.26 10.96 -8.59
C GLY A 34 3.32 9.81 -8.23
N PHE A 35 2.65 9.83 -7.09
CA PHE A 35 1.55 8.91 -6.79
C PHE A 35 0.30 9.27 -7.56
N ASP A 36 -0.57 8.28 -7.78
CA ASP A 36 -1.84 8.42 -8.49
C ASP A 36 -3.03 8.39 -7.51
N VAL A 37 -2.83 7.79 -6.33
CA VAL A 37 -3.89 7.57 -5.34
C VAL A 37 -3.41 7.99 -3.95
N VAL A 38 -4.28 8.67 -3.21
CA VAL A 38 -4.13 8.93 -1.78
C VAL A 38 -5.14 8.08 -1.01
N TYR A 39 -4.62 7.25 -0.08
CA TYR A 39 -5.47 6.41 0.77
C TYR A 39 -5.77 7.10 2.10
N LEU A 40 -7.04 7.09 2.48
CA LEU A 40 -7.55 7.52 3.78
C LEU A 40 -7.98 6.30 4.61
N PRO A 41 -7.49 6.14 5.86
CA PRO A 41 -8.11 5.23 6.81
C PRO A 41 -9.57 5.66 7.08
N PRO A 42 -10.38 4.88 7.81
CA PRO A 42 -11.76 5.27 8.07
C PRO A 42 -11.88 6.69 8.60
N VAL A 43 -12.78 7.46 8.02
CA VAL A 43 -13.03 8.89 8.35
C VAL A 43 -14.27 9.07 9.23
N HIS A 44 -14.83 7.98 9.69
CA HIS A 44 -16.10 7.91 10.44
C HIS A 44 -15.93 8.26 11.91
N PRO A 45 -17.02 8.58 12.63
CA PRO A 45 -17.00 8.71 14.08
C PRO A 45 -16.41 7.49 14.77
N ILE A 46 -15.63 7.69 15.82
CA ILE A 46 -14.92 6.64 16.56
C ILE A 46 -15.63 6.42 17.90
N GLY A 47 -15.84 5.15 18.28
CA GLY A 47 -16.43 4.78 19.56
C GLY A 47 -15.60 5.20 20.77
N THR A 48 -16.26 5.35 21.91
CA THR A 48 -15.65 5.68 23.20
C THR A 48 -15.55 4.47 24.12
N THR A 49 -16.50 3.53 24.00
CA THR A 49 -16.53 2.29 24.80
C THR A 49 -15.36 1.40 24.38
N PHE A 50 -14.56 0.96 25.35
CA PHE A 50 -13.34 0.19 25.18
C PHE A 50 -12.30 0.85 24.25
N ARG A 51 -12.34 2.17 24.12
CA ARG A 51 -11.39 2.95 23.31
C ARG A 51 -9.96 2.56 23.66
N LYS A 52 -9.12 2.49 22.63
CA LYS A 52 -7.68 2.25 22.80
C LYS A 52 -6.93 3.57 22.97
N GLY A 53 -5.92 3.53 23.81
CA GLY A 53 -4.92 4.60 23.95
C GLY A 53 -3.65 4.31 23.12
N PRO A 54 -2.62 5.19 23.25
CA PRO A 54 -1.33 5.02 22.59
C PRO A 54 -0.76 3.61 22.78
N ASP A 55 -0.06 3.13 21.76
CA ASP A 55 0.57 1.81 21.72
C ASP A 55 -0.40 0.66 22.06
N ASN A 56 -1.69 0.79 21.64
CA ASN A 56 -2.75 -0.21 21.88
C ASN A 56 -3.12 -0.40 23.36
N SER A 57 -2.89 0.59 24.20
CA SER A 57 -3.23 0.56 25.62
C SER A 57 -4.73 0.38 25.84
N LEU A 58 -5.11 -0.45 26.82
CA LEU A 58 -6.51 -0.60 27.29
C LEU A 58 -6.95 0.50 28.27
N HIS A 59 -6.04 1.41 28.61
CA HIS A 59 -6.25 2.51 29.53
C HIS A 59 -6.05 3.85 28.80
N PRO A 60 -7.02 4.29 27.98
CA PRO A 60 -6.91 5.55 27.27
C PRO A 60 -6.97 6.73 28.22
N GLY A 61 -6.18 7.76 27.91
CA GLY A 61 -6.31 9.08 28.52
C GLY A 61 -7.56 9.80 27.97
N ARG A 62 -7.98 10.86 28.68
CA ARG A 62 -9.19 11.63 28.34
C ARG A 62 -9.17 12.19 26.89
N HIS A 63 -7.97 12.48 26.37
CA HIS A 63 -7.77 13.13 25.08
C HIS A 63 -7.21 12.20 24.01
N ASP A 64 -7.17 10.89 24.27
CA ASP A 64 -6.71 9.93 23.28
C ASP A 64 -7.74 9.80 22.15
N VAL A 65 -7.21 9.79 20.94
CA VAL A 65 -8.02 9.90 19.72
C VAL A 65 -8.75 8.62 19.33
N GLY A 66 -8.36 7.47 19.90
CA GLY A 66 -8.93 6.17 19.57
C GLY A 66 -8.49 5.66 18.20
N VAL A 67 -9.03 4.51 17.82
CA VAL A 67 -8.69 3.77 16.59
C VAL A 67 -9.70 4.08 15.51
N PRO A 68 -9.29 4.56 14.31
CA PRO A 68 -10.21 4.87 13.21
C PRO A 68 -11.08 3.68 12.77
N TRP A 69 -10.59 2.45 12.95
CA TRP A 69 -11.33 1.23 12.60
C TRP A 69 -12.37 0.80 13.64
N ALA A 70 -12.43 1.45 14.81
CA ALA A 70 -13.51 1.31 15.78
C ALA A 70 -14.67 2.25 15.41
N ILE A 71 -15.34 1.94 14.28
CA ILE A 71 -16.30 2.81 13.61
C ILE A 71 -17.60 2.91 14.38
N GLY A 72 -18.08 4.12 14.55
CA GLY A 72 -19.40 4.45 15.07
C GLY A 72 -19.41 5.03 16.49
N SER A 73 -20.24 6.01 16.69
CA SER A 73 -20.52 6.67 17.96
C SER A 73 -21.94 7.25 17.90
N PRO A 74 -22.45 7.91 18.96
CA PRO A 74 -23.72 8.64 18.87
C PRO A 74 -23.76 9.72 17.75
N ALA A 75 -22.59 10.12 17.21
CA ALA A 75 -22.50 11.06 16.09
C ALA A 75 -22.73 10.41 14.70
N GLY A 76 -22.87 9.08 14.63
CA GLY A 76 -23.17 8.35 13.42
C GLY A 76 -22.29 7.13 13.19
N GLY A 77 -22.53 6.44 12.08
CA GLY A 77 -21.84 5.22 11.64
C GLY A 77 -20.99 5.40 10.39
N HIS A 78 -21.08 4.42 9.48
CA HIS A 78 -20.28 4.34 8.25
C HIS A 78 -20.63 5.40 7.19
N ASP A 79 -21.76 6.08 7.32
CA ASP A 79 -22.19 7.19 6.45
C ASP A 79 -21.97 8.56 7.09
N ALA A 80 -21.34 8.64 8.24
CA ALA A 80 -21.06 9.88 8.94
C ALA A 80 -19.55 10.20 8.90
N LEU A 81 -19.23 11.48 8.92
CA LEU A 81 -17.86 11.97 9.04
C LEU A 81 -17.54 12.26 10.51
N HIS A 82 -16.32 11.91 10.92
CA HIS A 82 -15.83 12.23 12.28
C HIS A 82 -15.85 13.75 12.50
N PRO A 83 -16.53 14.26 13.56
CA PRO A 83 -16.70 15.71 13.75
C PRO A 83 -15.38 16.51 13.79
N GLU A 84 -14.31 15.93 14.34
CA GLU A 84 -12.99 16.58 14.39
C GLU A 84 -12.30 16.67 13.03
N LEU A 85 -12.71 15.89 12.03
CA LEU A 85 -12.17 15.97 10.67
C LEU A 85 -12.77 17.12 9.86
N GLY A 86 -13.96 17.61 10.28
CA GLY A 86 -14.68 18.67 9.62
C GLY A 86 -16.08 18.25 9.15
N THR A 87 -16.58 18.88 8.12
CA THR A 87 -17.89 18.64 7.50
C THR A 87 -17.78 17.87 6.18
N PHE A 88 -18.91 17.46 5.61
CA PHE A 88 -18.92 16.90 4.25
C PHE A 88 -18.41 17.90 3.19
N GLU A 89 -18.64 19.20 3.37
CA GLU A 89 -18.02 20.23 2.51
C GLU A 89 -16.48 20.20 2.60
N ASP A 90 -15.93 19.88 3.75
CA ASP A 90 -14.48 19.74 3.92
C ASP A 90 -13.96 18.46 3.26
N PHE A 91 -14.75 17.38 3.29
CA PHE A 91 -14.45 16.14 2.57
C PHE A 91 -14.49 16.36 1.05
N ASP A 92 -15.55 16.97 0.54
CA ASP A 92 -15.71 17.27 -0.88
C ASP A 92 -14.59 18.20 -1.38
N HIS A 93 -14.20 19.17 -0.56
CA HIS A 93 -13.04 20.01 -0.85
C HIS A 93 -11.75 19.20 -0.93
N PHE A 94 -11.51 18.25 0.01
CA PHE A 94 -10.35 17.39 -0.03
C PHE A 94 -10.31 16.57 -1.32
N VAL A 95 -11.42 15.96 -1.72
CA VAL A 95 -11.56 15.20 -2.96
C VAL A 95 -11.33 16.10 -4.18
N ALA A 96 -11.89 17.31 -4.18
CA ALA A 96 -11.71 18.26 -5.28
C ALA A 96 -10.25 18.70 -5.44
N VAL A 97 -9.54 18.96 -4.31
CA VAL A 97 -8.10 19.28 -4.33
C VAL A 97 -7.30 18.09 -4.86
N ALA A 98 -7.59 16.87 -4.40
CA ALA A 98 -6.94 15.66 -4.90
C ALA A 98 -7.11 15.53 -6.41
N SER A 99 -8.35 15.63 -6.90
CA SER A 99 -8.69 15.57 -8.33
C SER A 99 -7.98 16.64 -9.16
N SER A 100 -7.90 17.88 -8.68
CA SER A 100 -7.16 18.96 -9.35
C SER A 100 -5.67 18.67 -9.52
N LEU A 101 -5.11 17.83 -8.65
CA LEU A 101 -3.73 17.35 -8.68
C LEU A 101 -3.57 16.01 -9.41
N ARG A 102 -4.65 15.49 -10.01
CA ARG A 102 -4.72 14.16 -10.64
C ARG A 102 -4.45 13.02 -9.65
N LEU A 103 -4.87 13.20 -8.41
CA LEU A 103 -4.91 12.15 -7.40
C LEU A 103 -6.34 11.67 -7.24
N GLU A 104 -6.53 10.36 -7.16
CA GLU A 104 -7.78 9.75 -6.74
C GLU A 104 -7.75 9.46 -5.24
N VAL A 105 -8.92 9.49 -4.61
CA VAL A 105 -9.06 9.17 -3.18
C VAL A 105 -9.48 7.71 -3.04
N ALA A 106 -8.68 6.92 -2.34
CA ALA A 106 -9.08 5.60 -1.87
C ALA A 106 -9.54 5.70 -0.41
N LEU A 107 -10.79 5.33 -0.15
CA LEU A 107 -11.34 5.32 1.20
C LEU A 107 -11.32 3.90 1.77
N ASP A 108 -10.94 3.78 3.05
CA ASP A 108 -11.06 2.52 3.77
C ASP A 108 -12.53 2.14 3.99
N PHE A 109 -12.87 0.91 3.70
CA PHE A 109 -14.17 0.33 3.95
C PHE A 109 -14.03 -0.87 4.89
N ALA A 110 -14.22 -0.60 6.19
CA ALA A 110 -14.12 -1.60 7.24
C ALA A 110 -15.51 -1.94 7.77
N LEU A 111 -16.07 -3.07 7.35
CA LEU A 111 -17.40 -3.53 7.76
C LEU A 111 -17.33 -4.19 9.14
N GLN A 112 -17.31 -3.36 10.15
CA GLN A 112 -17.23 -3.67 11.58
C GLN A 112 -17.65 -2.46 12.38
N CYS A 113 -18.03 -2.63 13.64
CA CYS A 113 -18.62 -1.59 14.48
C CYS A 113 -17.87 -1.43 15.80
N SER A 114 -17.80 -0.20 16.32
CA SER A 114 -17.54 -0.01 17.74
C SER A 114 -18.78 -0.46 18.57
N PRO A 115 -18.63 -0.67 19.89
CA PRO A 115 -19.78 -0.92 20.74
C PRO A 115 -20.82 0.22 20.74
N ASP A 116 -20.42 1.44 20.38
CA ASP A 116 -21.27 2.63 20.38
C ASP A 116 -21.93 2.91 19.02
N HIS A 117 -21.73 2.04 18.02
CA HIS A 117 -22.30 2.21 16.69
C HIS A 117 -23.84 2.15 16.73
N PRO A 118 -24.57 3.02 16.00
CA PRO A 118 -26.04 2.99 15.96
C PRO A 118 -26.61 1.61 15.66
N TRP A 119 -26.02 0.84 14.76
CA TRP A 119 -26.48 -0.51 14.40
C TRP A 119 -26.53 -1.50 15.58
N VAL A 120 -25.71 -1.33 16.61
CA VAL A 120 -25.74 -2.22 17.78
C VAL A 120 -27.13 -2.21 18.46
N ARG A 121 -27.84 -1.08 18.37
CA ARG A 121 -29.21 -0.92 18.91
C ARG A 121 -30.30 -1.08 17.86
N GLU A 122 -30.04 -0.60 16.63
CA GLU A 122 -31.02 -0.52 15.54
C GLU A 122 -31.13 -1.84 14.79
N HIS A 123 -30.04 -2.61 14.72
CA HIS A 123 -29.90 -3.87 14.01
C HIS A 123 -29.21 -4.94 14.87
N PRO A 124 -29.81 -5.32 16.02
CA PRO A 124 -29.21 -6.32 16.90
C PRO A 124 -29.02 -7.69 16.23
N GLU A 125 -29.79 -7.99 15.20
CA GLU A 125 -29.65 -9.17 14.34
C GLU A 125 -28.33 -9.23 13.57
N TRP A 126 -27.65 -8.10 13.36
CA TRP A 126 -26.35 -8.04 12.70
C TRP A 126 -25.18 -8.34 13.62
N PHE A 127 -25.47 -8.70 14.88
CA PHE A 127 -24.46 -9.05 15.88
C PHE A 127 -24.73 -10.40 16.51
N ARG A 128 -23.65 -11.11 16.86
CA ARG A 128 -23.75 -12.39 17.57
C ARG A 128 -23.68 -12.16 19.07
N HIS A 129 -24.84 -12.33 19.75
CA HIS A 129 -24.94 -12.23 21.19
C HIS A 129 -24.56 -13.54 21.86
N ARG A 130 -23.85 -13.45 22.99
CA ARG A 130 -23.60 -14.55 23.91
C ARG A 130 -24.86 -14.81 24.77
N PRO A 131 -24.90 -15.96 25.45
CA PRO A 131 -26.05 -16.25 26.36
C PRO A 131 -26.29 -15.21 27.45
N ASP A 132 -25.24 -14.49 27.87
CA ASP A 132 -25.32 -13.39 28.86
C ASP A 132 -25.75 -12.05 28.24
N GLY A 133 -26.06 -12.02 26.94
CA GLY A 133 -26.47 -10.82 26.21
C GLY A 133 -25.31 -9.96 25.71
N THR A 134 -24.08 -10.27 26.06
CA THR A 134 -22.90 -9.52 25.54
C THR A 134 -22.56 -9.90 24.09
N ILE A 135 -21.89 -8.99 23.38
CA ILE A 135 -21.36 -9.23 22.04
C ILE A 135 -19.87 -9.54 22.17
N ALA A 136 -19.39 -10.58 21.45
CA ALA A 136 -17.98 -10.89 21.40
C ALA A 136 -17.24 -9.84 20.54
N TYR A 137 -16.17 -9.29 21.08
CA TYR A 137 -15.28 -8.42 20.28
C TYR A 137 -14.45 -9.23 19.24
N ALA A 138 -13.94 -8.53 18.24
CA ALA A 138 -13.14 -9.14 17.19
C ALA A 138 -11.78 -9.61 17.72
N GLU A 139 -11.36 -10.80 17.28
CA GLU A 139 -10.04 -11.38 17.59
C GLU A 139 -9.39 -11.93 16.34
N ASN A 140 -8.07 -11.73 16.23
CA ASN A 140 -7.19 -12.40 15.28
C ASN A 140 -5.91 -12.75 16.05
N PRO A 141 -5.87 -13.90 16.74
CA PRO A 141 -4.77 -14.23 17.65
C PRO A 141 -3.39 -14.04 17.03
N PRO A 142 -2.45 -13.43 17.75
CA PRO A 142 -2.56 -13.00 19.15
C PRO A 142 -3.24 -11.63 19.38
N LYS A 143 -3.71 -10.95 18.32
CA LYS A 143 -4.34 -9.62 18.40
C LYS A 143 -5.78 -9.72 18.91
N LYS A 144 -6.15 -8.74 19.77
CA LYS A 144 -7.50 -8.58 20.31
C LYS A 144 -7.96 -7.15 20.10
N TYR A 145 -9.17 -7.00 19.58
CA TYR A 145 -9.78 -5.72 19.23
C TYR A 145 -11.02 -5.47 20.10
N GLN A 146 -10.79 -5.14 21.38
CA GLN A 146 -11.87 -4.99 22.38
C GLN A 146 -12.85 -3.86 22.04
N ASP A 147 -12.42 -2.91 21.23
CA ASP A 147 -13.16 -1.76 20.73
C ASP A 147 -13.94 -2.04 19.43
N ILE A 148 -13.94 -3.30 18.94
CA ILE A 148 -14.57 -3.69 17.67
C ILE A 148 -15.50 -4.88 17.86
N TYR A 149 -16.75 -4.73 17.41
CA TYR A 149 -17.70 -5.82 17.23
C TYR A 149 -17.78 -6.26 15.77
N PRO A 150 -17.54 -7.53 15.47
CA PRO A 150 -17.68 -8.08 14.12
C PRO A 150 -19.15 -8.20 13.73
N ILE A 151 -19.43 -8.02 12.43
CA ILE A 151 -20.75 -8.22 11.85
C ILE A 151 -21.05 -9.73 11.71
N CYS A 152 -22.29 -10.10 12.01
CA CYS A 152 -22.86 -11.43 11.84
C CYS A 152 -23.75 -11.48 10.59
N PHE A 153 -23.36 -12.27 9.60
CA PHE A 153 -24.06 -12.38 8.32
C PHE A 153 -25.15 -13.44 8.29
N ASP A 154 -25.28 -14.26 9.35
CA ASP A 154 -26.12 -15.46 9.35
C ASP A 154 -27.62 -15.16 9.39
N ARG A 155 -28.04 -14.00 9.87
CA ARG A 155 -29.44 -13.68 10.15
C ARG A 155 -30.09 -12.75 9.13
N ASP A 156 -29.31 -11.85 8.52
CA ASP A 156 -29.84 -10.87 7.56
C ASP A 156 -28.78 -10.52 6.50
N MET A 157 -28.43 -11.49 5.67
CA MET A 157 -27.47 -11.30 4.59
C MET A 157 -27.96 -10.24 3.56
N ASP A 158 -29.24 -10.30 3.21
CA ASP A 158 -29.81 -9.41 2.19
C ASP A 158 -29.88 -7.95 2.67
N GLY A 159 -30.20 -7.74 3.95
CA GLY A 159 -30.18 -6.41 4.57
C GLY A 159 -28.76 -5.84 4.60
N LEU A 160 -27.78 -6.64 4.99
CA LEU A 160 -26.37 -6.24 4.99
C LEU A 160 -25.84 -5.92 3.59
N VAL A 161 -26.23 -6.69 2.55
CA VAL A 161 -25.86 -6.39 1.15
C VAL A 161 -26.44 -5.04 0.73
N LYS A 162 -27.74 -4.81 0.96
CA LYS A 162 -28.42 -3.55 0.61
C LYS A 162 -27.79 -2.36 1.32
N GLU A 163 -27.55 -2.49 2.61
CA GLU A 163 -26.95 -1.41 3.39
C GLU A 163 -25.50 -1.13 2.95
N THR A 164 -24.70 -2.16 2.69
CA THR A 164 -23.34 -1.99 2.19
C THR A 164 -23.31 -1.29 0.84
N VAL A 165 -24.19 -1.66 -0.08
CA VAL A 165 -24.32 -0.97 -1.38
C VAL A 165 -24.74 0.49 -1.19
N ARG A 166 -25.68 0.77 -0.27
CA ARG A 166 -26.10 2.14 0.08
C ARG A 166 -24.92 2.98 0.59
N LEU A 167 -24.13 2.42 1.50
CA LEU A 167 -22.95 3.08 2.07
C LEU A 167 -21.89 3.36 1.01
N LEU A 168 -21.59 2.39 0.13
CA LEU A 168 -20.65 2.60 -0.96
C LEU A 168 -21.13 3.73 -1.89
N ARG A 169 -22.42 3.73 -2.27
CA ARG A 169 -23.01 4.79 -3.10
C ARG A 169 -22.96 6.16 -2.42
N HIS A 170 -23.22 6.22 -1.11
CA HIS A 170 -23.08 7.46 -0.35
C HIS A 170 -21.69 8.09 -0.51
N TRP A 171 -20.62 7.30 -0.36
CA TRP A 171 -19.25 7.81 -0.54
C TRP A 171 -18.88 8.05 -2.01
N MET A 172 -19.51 7.33 -2.94
CA MET A 172 -19.37 7.58 -4.37
C MET A 172 -19.99 8.93 -4.76
N ASP A 173 -21.10 9.32 -4.15
CA ASP A 173 -21.75 10.64 -4.33
C ASP A 173 -20.82 11.77 -3.85
N HIS A 174 -19.93 11.50 -2.91
CA HIS A 174 -18.85 12.39 -2.46
C HIS A 174 -17.53 12.23 -3.27
N GLY A 175 -17.58 11.56 -4.42
CA GLY A 175 -16.46 11.46 -5.37
C GLY A 175 -15.44 10.35 -5.09
N VAL A 176 -15.70 9.43 -4.16
CA VAL A 176 -14.84 8.27 -3.94
C VAL A 176 -15.09 7.23 -5.03
N ARG A 177 -14.01 6.76 -5.67
CA ARG A 177 -14.06 5.73 -6.72
C ARG A 177 -13.18 4.52 -6.41
N ILE A 178 -12.44 4.54 -5.31
CA ILE A 178 -11.58 3.45 -4.89
C ILE A 178 -11.88 3.14 -3.42
N PHE A 179 -12.16 1.87 -3.13
CA PHE A 179 -12.34 1.38 -1.76
C PHE A 179 -11.29 0.34 -1.41
N ARG A 180 -10.53 0.60 -0.34
CA ARG A 180 -9.69 -0.42 0.29
C ARG A 180 -10.53 -1.13 1.33
N VAL A 181 -10.79 -2.40 1.11
CA VAL A 181 -11.66 -3.19 1.98
C VAL A 181 -10.83 -3.89 3.05
N ASP A 182 -11.15 -3.59 4.29
CA ASP A 182 -10.50 -4.13 5.47
C ASP A 182 -10.87 -5.60 5.69
N ASN A 183 -9.88 -6.47 5.73
CA ASN A 183 -10.02 -7.91 6.02
C ASN A 183 -11.24 -8.58 5.33
N PRO A 184 -11.40 -8.51 3.99
CA PRO A 184 -12.57 -9.07 3.31
C PRO A 184 -12.67 -10.59 3.46
N HIS A 185 -11.57 -11.29 3.67
CA HIS A 185 -11.51 -12.73 3.88
C HIS A 185 -12.15 -13.22 5.19
N THR A 186 -12.46 -12.31 6.12
CA THR A 186 -13.17 -12.60 7.36
C THR A 186 -14.69 -12.54 7.21
N LYS A 187 -15.20 -12.16 6.06
CA LYS A 187 -16.62 -12.07 5.71
C LYS A 187 -16.97 -13.14 4.66
N PRO A 188 -18.24 -13.56 4.54
CA PRO A 188 -18.64 -14.57 3.56
C PRO A 188 -18.32 -14.13 2.12
N VAL A 189 -17.75 -15.02 1.32
CA VAL A 189 -17.42 -14.73 -0.09
C VAL A 189 -18.69 -14.36 -0.88
N VAL A 190 -19.80 -15.08 -0.65
CA VAL A 190 -21.09 -14.80 -1.31
C VAL A 190 -21.63 -13.40 -1.02
N PHE A 191 -21.32 -12.84 0.15
CA PHE A 191 -21.65 -11.45 0.47
C PHE A 191 -20.90 -10.49 -0.45
N TRP A 192 -19.59 -10.66 -0.60
CA TRP A 192 -18.79 -9.81 -1.50
C TRP A 192 -19.18 -9.99 -2.96
N GLU A 193 -19.46 -11.23 -3.39
CA GLU A 193 -19.94 -11.49 -4.75
C GLU A 193 -21.21 -10.66 -5.05
N ALA A 194 -22.19 -10.66 -4.13
CA ALA A 194 -23.41 -9.88 -4.30
C ALA A 194 -23.16 -8.37 -4.32
N VAL A 195 -22.38 -7.85 -3.38
CA VAL A 195 -22.07 -6.41 -3.28
C VAL A 195 -21.29 -5.92 -4.51
N LEU A 196 -20.22 -6.63 -4.87
CA LEU A 196 -19.34 -6.23 -5.97
C LEU A 196 -20.06 -6.34 -7.33
N ALA A 197 -20.88 -7.37 -7.54
CA ALA A 197 -21.68 -7.51 -8.75
C ALA A 197 -22.70 -6.38 -8.89
N GLU A 198 -23.37 -5.95 -7.81
CA GLU A 198 -24.32 -4.85 -7.84
C GLU A 198 -23.64 -3.51 -8.18
N ILE A 199 -22.49 -3.23 -7.56
CA ILE A 199 -21.73 -2.01 -7.88
C ILE A 199 -21.19 -2.06 -9.31
N ALA A 200 -20.60 -3.18 -9.75
CA ALA A 200 -20.05 -3.29 -11.10
C ALA A 200 -21.12 -3.11 -12.20
N ARG A 201 -22.37 -3.46 -11.89
CA ARG A 201 -23.49 -3.30 -12.83
C ARG A 201 -23.85 -1.81 -13.09
N THR A 202 -23.71 -0.95 -12.08
CA THR A 202 -24.10 0.47 -12.16
C THR A 202 -22.90 1.41 -12.29
N ASP A 203 -21.76 1.04 -11.69
CA ASP A 203 -20.58 1.87 -11.54
C ASP A 203 -19.30 1.07 -11.83
N PRO A 204 -19.08 0.61 -13.08
CA PRO A 204 -18.00 -0.32 -13.43
C PRO A 204 -16.60 0.29 -13.33
N ASP A 205 -16.47 1.59 -13.11
CA ASP A 205 -15.21 2.31 -12.89
C ASP A 205 -14.76 2.33 -11.43
N VAL A 206 -15.61 1.85 -10.51
CA VAL A 206 -15.26 1.77 -9.08
C VAL A 206 -14.33 0.59 -8.81
N LEU A 207 -13.23 0.85 -8.12
CA LEU A 207 -12.21 -0.14 -7.82
C LEU A 207 -12.26 -0.61 -6.35
N PHE A 208 -12.09 -1.90 -6.16
CA PHE A 208 -12.00 -2.52 -4.84
C PHE A 208 -10.65 -3.17 -4.63
N LEU A 209 -9.96 -2.77 -3.55
CA LEU A 209 -8.65 -3.27 -3.15
C LEU A 209 -8.82 -4.14 -1.90
N ALA A 210 -8.47 -5.43 -1.98
CA ALA A 210 -8.58 -6.33 -0.84
C ALA A 210 -7.35 -6.23 0.06
N GLU A 211 -7.54 -5.88 1.33
CA GLU A 211 -6.54 -6.17 2.34
C GLU A 211 -6.74 -7.60 2.83
N ALA A 212 -6.13 -8.54 2.16
CA ALA A 212 -6.39 -9.95 2.38
C ALA A 212 -5.10 -10.74 2.60
N PHE A 213 -4.53 -10.64 3.81
CA PHE A 213 -3.41 -11.47 4.24
C PHE A 213 -3.93 -12.84 4.69
N THR A 214 -4.26 -13.68 3.72
CA THR A 214 -4.90 -14.98 3.92
C THR A 214 -4.30 -16.03 3.00
N ARG A 215 -4.77 -17.27 3.05
CA ARG A 215 -4.28 -18.37 2.22
C ARG A 215 -4.42 -18.04 0.72
N PRO A 216 -3.48 -18.45 -0.14
CA PRO A 216 -3.50 -18.14 -1.58
C PRO A 216 -4.82 -18.48 -2.28
N ALA A 217 -5.46 -19.59 -1.90
CA ALA A 217 -6.76 -19.98 -2.45
C ALA A 217 -7.84 -18.92 -2.17
N MET A 218 -7.92 -18.39 -0.93
CA MET A 218 -8.88 -17.37 -0.58
C MET A 218 -8.56 -16.03 -1.27
N MET A 219 -7.28 -15.66 -1.42
CA MET A 219 -6.89 -14.46 -2.17
C MET A 219 -7.35 -14.54 -3.63
N ARG A 220 -7.17 -15.70 -4.29
CA ARG A 220 -7.67 -15.92 -5.66
C ARG A 220 -9.19 -15.92 -5.72
N THR A 221 -9.88 -16.48 -4.72
CA THR A 221 -11.34 -16.46 -4.66
C THR A 221 -11.86 -15.02 -4.57
N LEU A 222 -11.29 -14.18 -3.69
CA LEU A 222 -11.67 -12.78 -3.61
C LEU A 222 -11.43 -12.03 -4.92
N ALA A 223 -10.32 -12.27 -5.60
CA ALA A 223 -10.06 -11.70 -6.92
C ALA A 223 -11.09 -12.16 -7.97
N THR A 224 -11.52 -13.42 -7.91
CA THR A 224 -12.51 -13.98 -8.84
C THR A 224 -13.90 -13.37 -8.65
N VAL A 225 -14.30 -13.05 -7.42
CA VAL A 225 -15.62 -12.44 -7.14
C VAL A 225 -15.65 -10.92 -7.34
N GLY A 226 -14.55 -10.29 -7.77
CA GLY A 226 -14.58 -8.91 -8.25
C GLY A 226 -13.64 -7.92 -7.55
N PHE A 227 -12.78 -8.36 -6.62
CA PHE A 227 -11.72 -7.49 -6.12
C PHE A 227 -10.67 -7.23 -7.20
N HIS A 228 -10.40 -5.98 -7.52
CA HIS A 228 -9.54 -5.56 -8.63
C HIS A 228 -8.05 -5.73 -8.33
N GLN A 229 -7.65 -5.53 -7.07
CA GLN A 229 -6.29 -5.70 -6.58
C GLN A 229 -6.31 -6.31 -5.17
N SER A 230 -5.20 -6.94 -4.79
CA SER A 230 -5.00 -7.46 -3.44
C SER A 230 -3.65 -7.03 -2.88
N TYR A 231 -3.59 -6.73 -1.59
CA TYR A 231 -2.35 -6.74 -0.82
C TYR A 231 -1.79 -8.15 -0.86
N THR A 232 -0.48 -8.30 -0.67
CA THR A 232 0.21 -9.56 -0.99
C THR A 232 1.24 -9.91 0.07
N TYR A 233 1.77 -11.12 -0.01
CA TYR A 233 2.86 -11.58 0.84
C TYR A 233 4.22 -10.94 0.56
N PHE A 234 4.31 -9.98 -0.36
CA PHE A 234 5.55 -9.21 -0.58
C PHE A 234 6.13 -8.72 0.73
N THR A 235 5.30 -8.28 1.68
CA THR A 235 5.69 -7.82 3.01
C THR A 235 6.66 -8.78 3.73
N TRP A 236 6.52 -10.11 3.51
CA TRP A 236 7.30 -11.16 4.17
C TRP A 236 8.22 -11.91 3.21
N ARG A 237 8.52 -11.37 2.03
CA ARG A 237 9.47 -11.93 1.07
C ARG A 237 10.70 -11.03 1.03
N ASN A 238 11.83 -11.54 1.55
CA ASN A 238 13.01 -10.73 1.83
C ASN A 238 14.29 -11.27 1.16
N THR A 239 14.37 -12.57 0.95
CA THR A 239 15.53 -13.20 0.29
C THR A 239 15.34 -13.27 -1.22
N LYS A 240 16.44 -13.42 -1.95
CA LYS A 240 16.45 -13.64 -3.40
C LYS A 240 15.55 -14.82 -3.80
N GLN A 241 15.66 -15.93 -3.07
CA GLN A 241 14.86 -17.12 -3.33
C GLN A 241 13.36 -16.84 -3.13
N GLU A 242 12.97 -16.31 -1.96
CA GLU A 242 11.58 -16.01 -1.64
C GLU A 242 10.94 -15.04 -2.64
N LEU A 243 11.66 -14.00 -3.05
CA LEU A 243 11.19 -13.03 -4.03
C LEU A 243 11.03 -13.70 -5.41
N THR A 244 12.00 -14.50 -5.84
CA THR A 244 11.96 -15.18 -7.14
C THR A 244 10.81 -16.17 -7.22
N GLU A 245 10.64 -17.02 -6.21
CA GLU A 245 9.55 -18.01 -6.13
C GLU A 245 8.18 -17.32 -6.11
N TYR A 246 8.03 -16.31 -5.26
CA TYR A 246 6.76 -15.61 -5.10
C TYR A 246 6.35 -14.84 -6.37
N LEU A 247 7.29 -14.13 -6.98
CA LEU A 247 7.00 -13.41 -8.23
C LEU A 247 6.74 -14.38 -9.40
N THR A 248 7.38 -15.54 -9.43
CA THR A 248 7.10 -16.58 -10.42
C THR A 248 5.68 -17.13 -10.26
N GLU A 249 5.24 -17.38 -9.02
CA GLU A 249 3.84 -17.77 -8.72
C GLU A 249 2.86 -16.68 -9.16
N LEU A 250 3.10 -15.41 -8.74
CA LEU A 250 2.21 -14.30 -9.05
C LEU A 250 2.10 -14.02 -10.55
N ALA A 251 3.22 -14.08 -11.27
CA ALA A 251 3.27 -13.85 -12.73
C ALA A 251 2.73 -15.04 -13.54
N GLY A 252 2.60 -16.22 -12.93
CA GLY A 252 2.07 -17.44 -13.51
C GLY A 252 0.54 -17.49 -13.50
N GLU A 253 -0.01 -18.54 -12.92
CA GLU A 253 -1.46 -18.79 -12.89
C GLU A 253 -2.25 -17.71 -12.14
N SER A 254 -1.71 -17.19 -11.03
CA SER A 254 -2.38 -16.16 -10.22
C SER A 254 -2.66 -14.89 -11.01
N ALA A 255 -1.83 -14.53 -11.98
CA ALA A 255 -2.01 -13.34 -12.82
C ALA A 255 -3.24 -13.42 -13.75
N ALA A 256 -3.88 -14.57 -13.87
CA ALA A 256 -5.12 -14.71 -14.65
C ALA A 256 -6.28 -13.95 -13.98
N VAL A 257 -6.32 -13.94 -12.66
CA VAL A 257 -7.44 -13.40 -11.87
C VAL A 257 -7.02 -12.32 -10.89
N MET A 258 -5.78 -12.33 -10.39
CA MET A 258 -5.33 -11.43 -9.32
C MET A 258 -4.29 -10.41 -9.80
N ARG A 259 -4.44 -9.16 -9.40
CA ARG A 259 -3.45 -8.11 -9.55
C ARG A 259 -2.84 -7.77 -8.19
N PRO A 260 -1.51 -7.93 -8.02
CA PRO A 260 -0.85 -7.61 -6.77
C PRO A 260 -0.67 -6.11 -6.58
N ASN A 261 -0.81 -5.66 -5.34
CA ASN A 261 -0.38 -4.35 -4.89
C ASN A 261 0.73 -4.54 -3.84
N PHE A 262 1.94 -4.06 -4.14
CA PHE A 262 3.08 -4.21 -3.24
C PHE A 262 3.20 -3.01 -2.32
N PHE A 263 2.69 -3.16 -1.10
CA PHE A 263 2.96 -2.19 -0.05
C PHE A 263 4.31 -2.48 0.61
N VAL A 264 5.16 -1.45 0.72
CA VAL A 264 6.46 -1.54 1.40
C VAL A 264 6.31 -1.57 2.91
N ASN A 265 5.23 -1.01 3.42
CA ASN A 265 4.77 -1.02 4.81
C ASN A 265 3.28 -0.69 4.85
N THR A 266 2.62 -0.91 5.98
CA THR A 266 1.22 -0.50 6.21
C THR A 266 1.09 0.15 7.58
N PRO A 267 -0.04 0.79 7.94
CA PRO A 267 -0.25 1.26 9.30
C PRO A 267 -0.15 0.19 10.39
N ASP A 268 -0.35 -1.09 10.01
CA ASP A 268 -0.31 -2.24 10.91
C ASP A 268 1.00 -3.03 10.86
N ILE A 269 1.84 -2.78 9.82
CA ILE A 269 2.99 -3.65 9.54
C ILE A 269 4.22 -2.83 9.21
N LEU A 270 5.20 -2.89 10.11
CA LEU A 270 6.59 -2.54 9.87
C LEU A 270 7.36 -3.84 9.56
N PRO A 271 7.69 -4.12 8.28
CA PRO A 271 8.37 -5.36 7.92
C PRO A 271 9.69 -5.56 8.66
N ALA A 272 9.99 -6.79 9.04
CA ALA A 272 11.17 -7.13 9.82
C ALA A 272 12.50 -6.55 9.28
N PRO A 273 12.78 -6.55 7.96
CA PRO A 273 14.02 -5.95 7.43
C PRO A 273 14.12 -4.44 7.58
N LEU A 274 13.02 -3.76 7.88
CA LEU A 274 13.00 -2.30 8.08
C LEU A 274 13.12 -1.91 9.55
N GLN A 275 12.93 -2.86 10.47
CA GLN A 275 12.99 -2.60 11.91
C GLN A 275 14.42 -2.24 12.35
N GLY A 276 14.58 -1.04 12.91
CA GLY A 276 15.90 -0.52 13.31
C GLY A 276 16.85 -0.21 12.14
N ALA A 277 16.44 -0.46 10.90
CA ALA A 277 17.29 -0.26 9.72
C ALA A 277 17.40 1.21 9.31
N GLY A 278 18.47 1.54 8.59
CA GLY A 278 18.66 2.86 7.98
C GLY A 278 17.93 3.02 6.64
N LEU A 279 17.97 4.24 6.09
CA LEU A 279 17.36 4.58 4.79
C LEU A 279 17.76 3.64 3.63
N PRO A 280 18.98 3.04 3.58
CA PRO A 280 19.31 2.08 2.52
C PRO A 280 18.37 0.86 2.44
N ALA A 281 17.89 0.32 3.56
CA ALA A 281 16.94 -0.79 3.56
C ALA A 281 15.59 -0.36 2.96
N PHE A 282 15.12 0.81 3.33
CA PHE A 282 13.91 1.42 2.76
C PHE A 282 14.07 1.69 1.25
N ALA A 283 15.24 2.19 0.84
CA ALA A 283 15.53 2.44 -0.58
C ALA A 283 15.46 1.15 -1.41
N ALA A 284 16.15 0.09 -0.99
CA ALA A 284 16.13 -1.20 -1.69
C ALA A 284 14.70 -1.78 -1.75
N ARG A 285 13.95 -1.70 -0.65
CA ARG A 285 12.56 -2.19 -0.59
C ARG A 285 11.62 -1.40 -1.50
N ALA A 286 11.79 -0.08 -1.60
CA ALA A 286 11.03 0.76 -2.52
C ALA A 286 11.34 0.42 -3.98
N VAL A 287 12.62 0.21 -4.33
CA VAL A 287 13.01 -0.24 -5.68
C VAL A 287 12.35 -1.56 -6.02
N LEU A 288 12.40 -2.56 -5.13
CA LEU A 288 11.75 -3.85 -5.33
C LEU A 288 10.25 -3.70 -5.57
N ALA A 289 9.53 -3.01 -4.69
CA ALA A 289 8.09 -2.83 -4.83
C ALA A 289 7.72 -2.13 -6.13
N ALA A 290 8.42 -1.02 -6.43
CA ALA A 290 8.14 -0.20 -7.60
C ALA A 290 8.46 -0.88 -8.94
N THR A 291 9.35 -1.87 -8.98
CA THR A 291 9.80 -2.50 -10.23
C THR A 291 9.29 -3.92 -10.43
N LEU A 292 9.02 -4.66 -9.36
CA LEU A 292 8.48 -6.03 -9.44
C LEU A 292 6.98 -6.04 -9.74
N SER A 293 6.21 -5.10 -9.15
CA SER A 293 4.75 -5.08 -9.26
C SER A 293 4.21 -3.96 -10.16
N PRO A 294 3.10 -4.19 -10.88
CA PRO A 294 2.41 -3.13 -11.61
C PRO A 294 1.79 -2.07 -10.69
N SER A 295 1.52 -2.38 -9.44
CA SER A 295 1.01 -1.45 -8.44
C SER A 295 1.81 -1.57 -7.14
N TRP A 296 2.12 -0.43 -6.52
CA TRP A 296 2.81 -0.38 -5.24
C TRP A 296 2.34 0.80 -4.40
N GLY A 297 2.53 0.70 -3.11
CA GLY A 297 2.17 1.75 -2.17
C GLY A 297 3.08 1.80 -0.95
N MET A 298 2.97 2.88 -0.20
CA MET A 298 3.64 3.07 1.07
C MET A 298 2.70 3.76 2.08
N TYR A 299 2.91 3.46 3.34
CA TYR A 299 2.32 4.20 4.45
C TYR A 299 3.20 5.42 4.78
N ALA A 300 2.57 6.56 5.07
CA ALA A 300 3.24 7.81 5.39
C ALA A 300 4.27 7.66 6.53
N GLY A 301 5.44 8.31 6.38
CA GLY A 301 6.59 8.14 7.27
C GLY A 301 7.62 7.13 6.75
N TYR A 302 7.27 6.32 5.74
CA TYR A 302 8.22 5.48 5.05
C TYR A 302 9.35 6.29 4.42
N GLU A 303 8.99 7.40 3.78
CA GLU A 303 9.95 8.33 3.18
C GLU A 303 10.92 8.96 4.20
N LEU A 304 10.57 8.93 5.47
CA LEU A 304 11.41 9.40 6.59
C LEU A 304 12.23 8.27 7.23
N GLY A 305 12.03 7.03 6.80
CA GLY A 305 12.67 5.87 7.40
C GLY A 305 12.19 5.58 8.83
N GLU A 306 10.89 5.78 9.09
CA GLU A 306 10.28 5.41 10.38
C GLU A 306 10.39 3.90 10.58
N ASN A 307 11.25 3.47 11.53
CA ASN A 307 11.75 2.10 11.63
C ASN A 307 11.62 1.47 13.02
N THR A 308 10.91 2.14 13.94
CA THR A 308 10.85 1.68 15.34
C THR A 308 9.64 0.78 15.55
N PRO A 309 9.83 -0.52 15.86
CA PRO A 309 8.74 -1.40 16.24
C PRO A 309 8.25 -1.08 17.65
N LEU A 310 7.00 -1.44 17.94
CA LEU A 310 6.40 -1.29 19.28
C LEU A 310 7.19 -2.03 20.36
N ARG A 311 7.70 -3.20 20.01
CA ARG A 311 8.60 -4.03 20.83
C ARG A 311 9.37 -4.97 19.91
N GLU A 312 10.43 -5.55 20.39
CA GLU A 312 11.20 -6.57 19.68
C GLU A 312 10.29 -7.70 19.17
N GLY A 313 10.43 -8.08 17.91
CA GLY A 313 9.64 -9.10 17.24
C GLY A 313 8.18 -8.70 16.90
N SER A 314 7.79 -7.46 17.17
CA SER A 314 6.48 -6.94 16.75
C SER A 314 6.58 -6.30 15.38
N GLU A 315 5.58 -6.53 14.54
CA GLU A 315 5.43 -5.80 13.27
C GLU A 315 4.67 -4.48 13.44
N GLU A 316 4.13 -4.19 14.62
CA GLU A 316 3.46 -2.92 14.90
C GLU A 316 4.48 -1.81 15.13
N TYR A 317 4.16 -0.61 14.61
CA TYR A 317 4.96 0.60 14.87
C TYR A 317 4.80 1.07 16.31
N ALA A 318 5.89 1.48 16.94
CA ALA A 318 5.80 2.36 18.09
C ALA A 318 5.22 3.73 17.67
N ARG A 319 4.36 4.30 18.50
CA ARG A 319 3.71 5.59 18.22
C ARG A 319 2.95 5.58 16.88
N SER A 320 2.19 4.52 16.64
CA SER A 320 1.42 4.35 15.41
C SER A 320 0.29 5.37 15.31
N GLU A 321 0.08 5.96 14.12
CA GLU A 321 -1.10 6.79 13.81
C GLU A 321 -2.43 6.06 13.96
N LYS A 322 -2.39 4.76 14.11
CA LYS A 322 -3.57 3.95 14.45
C LYS A 322 -4.13 4.30 15.83
N TYR A 323 -3.25 4.69 16.78
CA TYR A 323 -3.61 4.90 18.18
C TYR A 323 -3.38 6.33 18.68
N GLU A 324 -2.54 7.10 18.00
CA GLU A 324 -2.17 8.45 18.43
C GLU A 324 -1.96 9.41 17.25
N LEU A 325 -1.95 10.70 17.52
CA LEU A 325 -1.56 11.70 16.50
C LEU A 325 -0.04 11.69 16.33
N ARG A 326 0.42 11.66 15.09
CA ARG A 326 1.85 11.67 14.73
C ARG A 326 2.14 12.74 13.69
N PRO A 327 2.18 14.02 14.06
CA PRO A 327 2.60 15.07 13.14
C PRO A 327 4.07 14.88 12.74
N ARG A 328 4.37 15.13 11.46
CA ARG A 328 5.71 14.99 10.88
C ARG A 328 6.20 16.32 10.35
N ASP A 329 7.46 16.67 10.63
CA ASP A 329 8.12 17.85 10.05
C ASP A 329 8.83 17.44 8.73
N TRP A 330 8.02 17.34 7.67
CA TRP A 330 8.48 17.02 6.33
C TRP A 330 9.57 17.96 5.83
N ALA A 331 9.39 19.27 6.04
CA ALA A 331 10.32 20.28 5.58
C ALA A 331 11.68 20.19 6.30
N ALA A 332 11.69 19.88 7.60
CA ALA A 332 12.95 19.67 8.31
C ALA A 332 13.69 18.41 7.83
N ALA A 333 12.96 17.35 7.50
CA ALA A 333 13.56 16.13 6.95
C ALA A 333 14.22 16.39 5.58
N GLU A 334 13.54 17.12 4.70
CA GLU A 334 14.07 17.54 3.40
C GLU A 334 15.32 18.42 3.55
N ARG A 335 15.27 19.45 4.39
CA ARG A 335 16.45 20.32 4.63
C ARG A 335 17.66 19.56 5.16
N ARG A 336 17.45 18.50 5.92
CA ARG A 336 18.52 17.64 6.47
C ARG A 336 18.98 16.55 5.51
N GLY A 337 18.36 16.42 4.35
CA GLY A 337 18.62 15.31 3.41
C GLY A 337 18.28 13.92 3.99
N ARG A 338 17.39 13.85 4.98
CA ARG A 338 16.95 12.61 5.64
C ARG A 338 15.57 12.20 5.14
N THR A 339 15.45 12.01 3.85
CA THR A 339 14.21 11.58 3.22
C THR A 339 14.47 10.80 1.94
N LEU A 340 13.62 9.84 1.64
CA LEU A 340 13.59 9.09 0.38
C LEU A 340 12.72 9.77 -0.69
N THR A 341 12.12 10.92 -0.41
CA THR A 341 11.27 11.65 -1.37
C THR A 341 11.90 11.75 -2.78
N PRO A 342 13.20 12.10 -2.95
CA PRO A 342 13.80 12.15 -4.27
C PRO A 342 13.84 10.80 -4.98
N LEU A 343 14.17 9.71 -4.27
CA LEU A 343 14.18 8.36 -4.82
C LEU A 343 12.78 7.90 -5.22
N ILE A 344 11.79 8.09 -4.35
CA ILE A 344 10.39 7.72 -4.60
C ILE A 344 9.87 8.46 -5.83
N THR A 345 10.15 9.77 -5.93
CA THR A 345 9.81 10.58 -7.10
C THR A 345 10.46 10.03 -8.38
N ALA A 346 11.74 9.66 -8.31
CA ALA A 346 12.45 9.05 -9.44
C ALA A 346 11.82 7.70 -9.83
N LEU A 347 11.52 6.83 -8.86
CA LEU A 347 10.89 5.52 -9.10
C LEU A 347 9.53 5.67 -9.80
N ASN A 348 8.66 6.54 -9.30
CA ASN A 348 7.36 6.77 -9.93
C ASN A 348 7.47 7.35 -11.34
N ARG A 349 8.42 8.27 -11.58
CA ARG A 349 8.72 8.79 -12.91
C ARG A 349 9.24 7.69 -13.85
N ILE A 350 10.15 6.83 -13.38
CA ILE A 350 10.69 5.70 -14.14
C ILE A 350 9.55 4.74 -14.53
N ARG A 351 8.67 4.40 -13.60
CA ARG A 351 7.51 3.55 -13.86
C ARG A 351 6.60 4.10 -14.96
N ARG A 352 6.25 5.39 -14.88
CA ARG A 352 5.39 6.04 -15.90
C ARG A 352 6.01 6.07 -17.29
N ARG A 353 7.35 6.17 -17.38
CA ARG A 353 8.07 6.20 -18.66
C ARG A 353 8.34 4.82 -19.25
N ASN A 354 8.20 3.77 -18.46
CA ASN A 354 8.55 2.42 -18.86
C ASN A 354 7.35 1.47 -18.73
N PRO A 355 6.58 1.26 -19.83
CA PRO A 355 5.41 0.37 -19.84
C PRO A 355 5.72 -1.06 -19.39
N ALA A 356 6.96 -1.52 -19.59
CA ALA A 356 7.39 -2.83 -19.12
C ALA A 356 7.23 -2.99 -17.59
N LEU A 357 7.39 -1.93 -16.80
CA LEU A 357 7.23 -1.95 -15.33
C LEU A 357 5.75 -1.97 -14.89
N GLN A 358 4.82 -1.69 -15.79
CA GLN A 358 3.38 -1.67 -15.53
C GLN A 358 2.71 -3.02 -15.81
N GLN A 359 3.47 -4.04 -16.17
CA GLN A 359 3.01 -5.39 -16.44
C GLN A 359 3.49 -6.36 -15.36
N LEU A 360 2.76 -7.47 -15.17
CA LEU A 360 3.12 -8.51 -14.20
C LEU A 360 3.79 -9.71 -14.86
N ARG A 361 3.18 -10.26 -15.95
CA ARG A 361 3.58 -11.53 -16.56
C ARG A 361 4.87 -11.48 -17.37
N ASN A 362 5.42 -10.32 -17.59
CA ASN A 362 6.57 -10.07 -18.45
C ASN A 362 7.91 -10.11 -17.72
N ILE A 363 7.94 -10.64 -16.48
CA ILE A 363 9.16 -10.73 -15.68
C ILE A 363 9.99 -11.96 -16.06
N ALA A 364 11.32 -11.77 -16.08
CA ALA A 364 12.29 -12.85 -16.21
C ALA A 364 13.43 -12.63 -15.22
N PHE A 365 13.72 -13.62 -14.38
CA PHE A 365 14.84 -13.57 -13.45
C PHE A 365 16.15 -13.98 -14.15
N HIS A 366 17.25 -13.39 -13.72
CA HIS A 366 18.59 -13.63 -14.23
C HIS A 366 19.50 -14.16 -13.13
N HIS A 367 20.47 -14.98 -13.52
CA HIS A 367 21.42 -15.56 -12.57
C HIS A 367 22.40 -14.50 -12.08
N THR A 368 22.67 -14.53 -10.78
CA THR A 368 23.78 -13.81 -10.14
C THR A 368 24.57 -14.79 -9.26
N ASP A 369 25.88 -14.63 -9.18
CA ASP A 369 26.76 -15.43 -8.33
C ASP A 369 26.79 -14.99 -6.86
N ASN A 370 25.87 -14.09 -6.47
CA ASN A 370 25.72 -13.59 -5.11
C ASN A 370 24.24 -13.62 -4.69
N ASP A 371 23.94 -14.28 -3.57
CA ASP A 371 22.57 -14.42 -3.06
C ASP A 371 22.00 -13.12 -2.47
N SER A 372 22.84 -12.14 -2.16
CA SER A 372 22.44 -10.80 -1.76
C SER A 372 22.14 -9.88 -2.93
N VAL A 373 22.24 -10.35 -4.18
CA VAL A 373 21.94 -9.56 -5.39
C VAL A 373 20.87 -10.24 -6.21
N LEU A 374 19.75 -9.54 -6.39
CA LEU A 374 18.63 -9.97 -7.24
C LEU A 374 18.70 -9.25 -8.59
N ALA A 375 18.64 -10.02 -9.69
CA ALA A 375 18.58 -9.49 -11.04
C ALA A 375 17.36 -10.02 -11.79
N PHE A 376 16.63 -9.15 -12.46
CA PHE A 376 15.49 -9.50 -13.29
C PHE A 376 15.31 -8.50 -14.44
N SER A 377 14.54 -8.87 -15.43
CA SER A 377 14.12 -7.96 -16.51
C SER A 377 12.61 -8.02 -16.72
N LYS A 378 12.09 -6.96 -17.29
CA LYS A 378 10.70 -6.87 -17.77
C LYS A 378 10.70 -6.30 -19.18
N ARG A 379 9.89 -6.88 -20.08
CA ARG A 379 9.82 -6.47 -21.48
C ARG A 379 8.39 -6.31 -21.95
N SER A 380 8.07 -5.21 -22.59
CA SER A 380 6.76 -4.94 -23.18
C SER A 380 6.90 -3.94 -24.35
N ALA A 381 6.32 -4.26 -25.51
CA ALA A 381 6.15 -3.34 -26.65
C ALA A 381 7.40 -2.50 -27.00
N GLY A 382 8.57 -3.15 -27.12
CA GLY A 382 9.84 -2.46 -27.46
C GLY A 382 10.53 -1.75 -26.29
N ASN A 383 9.95 -1.78 -25.09
CA ASN A 383 10.57 -1.31 -23.87
C ASN A 383 11.10 -2.51 -23.05
N THR A 384 12.37 -2.51 -22.75
CA THR A 384 13.04 -3.52 -21.92
C THR A 384 13.77 -2.84 -20.77
N VAL A 385 13.47 -3.28 -19.56
CA VAL A 385 14.08 -2.76 -18.33
C VAL A 385 14.77 -3.92 -17.62
N ILE A 386 16.03 -3.73 -17.25
CA ILE A 386 16.83 -4.66 -16.46
C ILE A 386 17.02 -4.03 -15.09
N VAL A 387 16.71 -4.76 -14.04
CA VAL A 387 16.82 -4.28 -12.66
C VAL A 387 17.79 -5.19 -11.91
N VAL A 388 18.74 -4.59 -11.20
CA VAL A 388 19.67 -5.29 -10.32
C VAL A 388 19.64 -4.59 -8.96
N VAL A 389 19.35 -5.34 -7.88
CA VAL A 389 19.13 -4.75 -6.55
C VAL A 389 20.01 -5.45 -5.52
N ASN A 390 20.66 -4.66 -4.68
CA ASN A 390 21.31 -5.15 -3.47
C ASN A 390 20.26 -5.39 -2.38
N LEU A 391 20.15 -6.62 -1.91
CA LEU A 391 19.22 -7.03 -0.84
C LEU A 391 19.83 -6.86 0.57
N ASP A 392 21.16 -6.64 0.67
CA ASP A 392 21.85 -6.37 1.93
C ASP A 392 21.97 -4.85 2.15
N PRO A 393 21.20 -4.26 3.08
CA PRO A 393 21.23 -2.84 3.33
C PRO A 393 22.46 -2.34 4.08
N HIS A 394 23.34 -3.23 4.52
CA HIS A 394 24.46 -2.92 5.39
C HIS A 394 25.81 -2.93 4.67
N HIS A 395 25.97 -3.79 3.66
CA HIS A 395 27.25 -3.98 2.99
C HIS A 395 27.16 -3.77 1.50
N THR A 396 28.26 -3.28 0.94
CA THR A 396 28.45 -3.26 -0.51
C THR A 396 28.46 -4.70 -1.02
N GLN A 397 27.67 -4.98 -2.04
CA GLN A 397 27.61 -6.28 -2.68
C GLN A 397 28.14 -6.18 -4.12
N GLU A 398 28.93 -7.17 -4.48
CA GLU A 398 29.47 -7.34 -5.83
C GLU A 398 28.92 -8.62 -6.42
N ALA A 399 28.62 -8.60 -7.70
CA ALA A 399 28.10 -9.78 -8.40
C ALA A 399 28.39 -9.74 -9.89
N THR A 400 28.55 -10.91 -10.47
CA THR A 400 28.43 -11.13 -11.91
C THR A 400 26.98 -11.49 -12.23
N VAL A 401 26.35 -10.70 -13.07
CA VAL A 401 24.99 -10.93 -13.58
C VAL A 401 25.09 -11.61 -14.93
N SER A 402 24.37 -12.74 -15.09
CA SER A 402 24.28 -13.48 -16.37
C SER A 402 22.90 -13.29 -16.98
N LEU A 403 22.80 -12.57 -18.10
CA LEU A 403 21.55 -12.27 -18.77
C LEU A 403 21.12 -13.39 -19.74
N ASP A 404 19.83 -13.66 -19.76
CA ASP A 404 19.18 -14.42 -20.85
C ASP A 404 18.86 -13.43 -21.99
N MET A 405 19.82 -13.28 -22.92
CA MET A 405 19.75 -12.30 -24.01
C MET A 405 18.52 -12.43 -24.89
N PRO A 406 18.07 -13.64 -25.30
CA PRO A 406 16.83 -13.82 -26.05
C PRO A 406 15.58 -13.29 -25.33
N ARG A 407 15.49 -13.40 -24.01
CA ARG A 407 14.38 -12.82 -23.24
C ARG A 407 14.38 -11.29 -23.26
N LEU A 408 15.54 -10.67 -23.45
CA LEU A 408 15.65 -9.23 -23.66
C LEU A 408 15.33 -8.80 -25.10
N GLY A 409 15.21 -9.77 -26.02
CA GLY A 409 15.03 -9.51 -27.45
C GLY A 409 16.31 -9.27 -28.21
N LEU A 410 17.44 -9.75 -27.69
CA LEU A 410 18.77 -9.58 -28.26
C LEU A 410 19.37 -10.93 -28.67
N ALA A 411 20.28 -10.92 -29.64
CA ALA A 411 21.09 -12.08 -29.95
C ALA A 411 22.06 -12.41 -28.81
N TRP A 412 22.48 -13.68 -28.68
CA TRP A 412 23.32 -14.15 -27.57
C TRP A 412 24.64 -13.40 -27.40
N HIS A 413 25.20 -12.89 -28.47
CA HIS A 413 26.49 -12.18 -28.47
C HIS A 413 26.36 -10.67 -28.66
N GLU A 414 25.12 -10.17 -28.75
CA GLU A 414 24.85 -8.76 -28.95
C GLU A 414 24.99 -8.01 -27.62
N PRO A 415 25.82 -6.98 -27.51
CA PRO A 415 25.88 -6.17 -26.31
C PRO A 415 24.60 -5.36 -26.18
N ALA A 416 24.11 -5.27 -24.91
CA ALA A 416 22.96 -4.48 -24.56
C ALA A 416 23.37 -3.04 -24.21
N PRO A 417 23.13 -2.05 -25.07
CA PRO A 417 23.34 -0.64 -24.71
C PRO A 417 22.23 -0.22 -23.76
N VAL A 418 22.57 0.07 -22.53
CA VAL A 418 21.60 0.42 -21.48
C VAL A 418 21.87 1.81 -20.89
N CYS A 419 20.82 2.43 -20.38
CA CYS A 419 20.90 3.66 -19.60
C CYS A 419 20.25 3.45 -18.24
N ASP A 420 21.03 3.58 -17.18
CA ASP A 420 20.52 3.53 -15.81
C ASP A 420 19.69 4.77 -15.50
N GLN A 421 18.44 4.55 -15.11
CA GLN A 421 17.48 5.62 -14.88
C GLN A 421 17.65 6.30 -13.52
N LEU A 422 18.40 5.68 -12.60
CA LEU A 422 18.70 6.27 -11.28
C LEU A 422 19.91 7.21 -11.36
N THR A 423 20.97 6.80 -12.06
CA THR A 423 22.22 7.58 -12.15
C THR A 423 22.33 8.40 -13.43
N GLY A 424 21.64 8.01 -14.49
CA GLY A 424 21.76 8.58 -15.83
C GLY A 424 22.96 8.04 -16.63
N GLU A 425 23.76 7.17 -16.03
CA GLU A 425 24.93 6.56 -16.67
C GLU A 425 24.53 5.57 -17.77
N SER A 426 25.42 5.41 -18.75
CA SER A 426 25.22 4.50 -19.88
C SER A 426 26.26 3.41 -19.86
N TYR A 427 25.82 2.19 -20.11
CA TYR A 427 26.65 1.00 -20.12
C TYR A 427 26.42 0.18 -21.38
N HIS A 428 27.38 -0.70 -21.70
CA HIS A 428 27.24 -1.75 -22.70
C HIS A 428 27.37 -3.09 -21.96
N TRP A 429 26.25 -3.65 -21.58
CA TRP A 429 26.22 -4.93 -20.88
C TRP A 429 26.22 -6.08 -21.87
N GLY A 430 27.19 -6.98 -21.70
CA GLY A 430 27.21 -8.26 -22.42
C GLY A 430 26.31 -9.28 -21.74
N ARG A 431 26.39 -10.54 -22.24
CA ARG A 431 25.72 -11.68 -21.61
C ARG A 431 26.06 -11.81 -20.12
N ALA A 432 27.29 -11.52 -19.74
CA ALA A 432 27.74 -11.43 -18.36
C ALA A 432 28.36 -10.05 -18.12
N PHE A 433 28.02 -9.43 -17.01
CA PHE A 433 28.60 -8.14 -16.60
C PHE A 433 28.71 -8.07 -15.08
N PHE A 434 29.69 -7.29 -14.61
CA PHE A 434 29.93 -7.08 -13.19
C PHE A 434 29.15 -5.88 -12.69
N VAL A 435 28.63 -5.98 -11.46
CA VAL A 435 28.02 -4.86 -10.72
C VAL A 435 28.63 -4.74 -9.33
N ARG A 436 28.72 -3.51 -8.85
CA ARG A 436 29.04 -3.18 -7.47
C ARG A 436 27.96 -2.24 -6.93
N LEU A 437 27.21 -2.68 -5.94
CA LEU A 437 26.05 -1.99 -5.39
C LEU A 437 26.32 -1.55 -3.95
N GLU A 438 26.36 -0.24 -3.73
CA GLU A 438 26.61 0.38 -2.44
C GLU A 438 25.28 0.83 -1.81
N PRO A 439 24.86 0.31 -0.63
CA PRO A 439 23.53 0.58 -0.07
C PRO A 439 23.18 2.06 0.07
N GLY A 440 24.13 2.87 0.54
CA GLY A 440 23.92 4.29 0.78
C GLY A 440 24.03 5.20 -0.46
N ARG A 441 24.49 4.66 -1.60
CA ARG A 441 24.79 5.45 -2.79
C ARG A 441 24.10 4.93 -4.05
N THR A 442 24.25 3.65 -4.35
CA THR A 442 23.71 2.99 -5.52
C THR A 442 23.14 1.63 -5.10
N PRO A 443 21.98 1.61 -4.43
CA PRO A 443 21.38 0.36 -3.93
C PRO A 443 20.89 -0.54 -5.06
N ALA A 444 20.71 0.02 -6.26
CA ALA A 444 20.21 -0.70 -7.42
C ALA A 444 20.59 -0.02 -8.74
N HIS A 445 20.53 -0.79 -9.83
CA HIS A 445 20.44 -0.29 -11.20
C HIS A 445 19.04 -0.54 -11.76
N ILE A 446 18.45 0.46 -12.41
CA ILE A 446 17.22 0.33 -13.21
C ILE A 446 17.58 0.76 -14.62
N ALA A 447 18.07 -0.18 -15.42
CA ALA A 447 18.67 0.08 -16.71
C ALA A 447 17.66 -0.18 -17.84
N VAL A 448 17.42 0.82 -18.67
CA VAL A 448 16.55 0.72 -19.84
C VAL A 448 17.42 0.43 -21.06
N LEU A 449 17.06 -0.62 -21.81
CA LEU A 449 17.68 -0.96 -23.07
C LEU A 449 17.41 0.14 -24.10
N ARG A 450 18.46 0.70 -24.68
CA ARG A 450 18.33 1.66 -25.77
C ARG A 450 18.05 0.93 -27.08
N PRO A 451 17.17 1.44 -27.95
CA PRO A 451 17.04 0.92 -29.29
C PRO A 451 18.40 1.00 -29.98
N SER A 452 18.85 -0.09 -30.59
CA SER A 452 20.00 -0.01 -31.52
C SER A 452 19.67 1.02 -32.62
N PRO A 453 20.56 1.95 -32.97
CA PRO A 453 20.32 2.79 -34.13
C PRO A 453 20.09 1.88 -35.34
N PRO A 454 19.15 2.23 -36.24
CA PRO A 454 18.94 1.43 -37.44
C PRO A 454 20.30 1.25 -38.12
N ILE A 455 20.64 0.00 -38.41
CA ILE A 455 21.85 -0.31 -39.19
C ILE A 455 21.72 0.50 -40.47
N GLY A 456 22.58 1.49 -40.62
CA GLY A 456 22.51 2.45 -41.71
C GLY A 456 22.48 1.71 -43.04
N GLY A 457 21.42 1.96 -43.81
CA GLY A 457 21.44 1.61 -45.23
C GLY A 457 22.66 2.26 -45.84
N SER A 458 23.55 1.45 -46.41
CA SER A 458 24.68 1.95 -47.19
C SER A 458 24.15 2.95 -48.20
N PRO A 459 24.78 4.10 -48.36
CA PRO A 459 24.42 4.97 -49.45
C PRO A 459 24.70 4.21 -50.76
N THR A 460 23.63 3.87 -51.47
CA THR A 460 23.74 3.45 -52.87
C THR A 460 24.34 4.59 -53.63
N SER A 461 25.58 4.41 -54.00
CA SER A 461 26.31 5.22 -55.00
C SER A 461 25.67 5.15 -56.36
#